data_4ac8eafa24db8cd20e7322e69451b332
#
_entry.id   4ac8eafa24db8cd20e7322e69451b332
#
_cell.length_a   1.000
_cell.length_b   1.000
_cell.length_c   1.000
_cell.angle_alpha   90.00
_cell.angle_beta   90.00
_cell.angle_gamma   90.00
#
_symmetry.space_group_name_H-M   'P 1'
#
loop_
_entity.id
_entity.type
_entity.pdbx_description
1 polymer ?
#
loop_
_entity_poly.entity_id
_entity_poly.type
_entity_poly.pdbx_seq_one_letter_code
_entity_poly.pdbx_strand_id
1 'polypeptide(L)'
;MKNIFKRIYNLLTYFNPKIETEFKTIHVGTRYGGYDIYSNSLDSPVIISCGLGEDASFDVDMINRYNAKVIAIDPTPRSIKYYNSLKMRFGKKGAGNYDESGNLDISFYDLSLVNELNFLFENKAIWKVSDENLKLFYPINKEHISLSINKKKTNQNYFVAQTISIEDIYKKYNLEEVDILKLDVEGAELQIIESMLQKKIYPKQLLIEFDIRRTKSIKNKIILSKLHNKILIYYSLIHINTKGDFTYIRKDISLAWKK
;
A
#
# COMPACT_ATOMS: atom_id res chain seq x y z
N MET A 1 16.07 36.80 -16.36
CA MET A 1 16.69 35.78 -15.52
C MET A 1 15.68 35.06 -14.60
N LYS A 2 14.88 35.73 -13.78
CA LYS A 2 13.90 35.07 -12.87
C LYS A 2 12.93 34.08 -13.57
N ASN A 3 12.47 34.38 -14.79
CA ASN A 3 11.54 33.54 -15.55
C ASN A 3 12.20 32.26 -16.12
N ILE A 4 13.48 32.31 -16.45
CA ILE A 4 14.25 31.14 -16.93
C ILE A 4 14.51 30.18 -15.77
N PHE A 5 14.94 30.72 -14.62
CA PHE A 5 15.11 29.92 -13.39
C PHE A 5 13.79 29.26 -12.95
N LYS A 6 12.66 29.96 -13.04
CA LYS A 6 11.33 29.41 -12.71
C LYS A 6 10.91 28.31 -13.71
N ARG A 7 11.23 28.47 -14.99
CA ARG A 7 10.98 27.44 -16.02
C ARG A 7 11.86 26.20 -15.81
N ILE A 8 13.15 26.39 -15.59
CA ILE A 8 14.10 25.30 -15.28
C ILE A 8 13.71 24.62 -13.98
N TYR A 9 13.35 25.37 -12.94
CA TYR A 9 12.84 24.88 -11.68
C TYR A 9 11.59 24.00 -11.88
N ASN A 10 10.60 24.48 -12.65
CA ASN A 10 9.39 23.70 -12.94
C ASN A 10 9.68 22.45 -13.75
N LEU A 11 10.59 22.49 -14.73
CA LEU A 11 11.00 21.32 -15.52
C LEU A 11 11.69 20.26 -14.65
N LEU A 12 12.60 20.67 -13.76
CA LEU A 12 13.34 19.80 -12.86
C LEU A 12 12.49 19.26 -11.69
N THR A 13 11.37 19.92 -11.37
CA THR A 13 10.52 19.57 -10.23
C THR A 13 9.20 18.93 -10.63
N TYR A 14 8.88 18.90 -11.94
CA TYR A 14 7.64 18.31 -12.42
C TYR A 14 7.81 16.81 -12.58
N PHE A 15 7.42 16.06 -11.54
CA PHE A 15 7.31 14.61 -11.62
C PHE A 15 6.01 14.30 -12.39
N ASN A 16 6.14 14.00 -13.67
CA ASN A 16 5.04 13.59 -14.55
C ASN A 16 5.38 12.23 -15.18
N PRO A 17 5.14 11.13 -14.47
CA PRO A 17 5.48 9.81 -14.95
C PRO A 17 4.58 9.42 -16.14
N LYS A 18 5.16 8.71 -17.11
CA LYS A 18 4.41 8.16 -18.25
C LYS A 18 3.56 6.98 -17.75
N ILE A 19 2.27 7.03 -18.05
CA ILE A 19 1.31 5.96 -17.73
C ILE A 19 1.04 5.16 -19.01
N GLU A 20 1.06 3.84 -18.93
CA GLU A 20 0.62 2.93 -20.00
C GLU A 20 -0.90 2.75 -19.91
N THR A 21 -1.63 3.50 -20.73
CA THR A 21 -3.09 3.65 -20.66
C THR A 21 -3.89 2.51 -21.28
N GLU A 22 -3.24 1.57 -21.94
CA GLU A 22 -3.86 0.36 -22.50
C GLU A 22 -4.38 -0.61 -21.44
N PHE A 23 -3.88 -0.52 -20.22
CA PHE A 23 -4.31 -1.36 -19.10
C PHE A 23 -5.48 -0.71 -18.36
N LYS A 24 -6.63 -1.39 -18.35
CA LYS A 24 -7.79 -0.93 -17.59
C LYS A 24 -7.69 -1.40 -16.16
N THR A 25 -7.83 -0.47 -15.23
CA THR A 25 -7.93 -0.76 -13.81
C THR A 25 -9.37 -0.71 -13.34
N ILE A 26 -9.64 -1.41 -12.24
CA ILE A 26 -10.90 -1.31 -11.49
C ILE A 26 -10.59 -0.87 -10.08
N HIS A 27 -11.50 -0.11 -9.48
CA HIS A 27 -11.42 0.27 -8.08
C HIS A 27 -11.95 -0.84 -7.18
N VAL A 28 -11.25 -1.14 -6.10
CA VAL A 28 -11.62 -2.14 -5.09
C VAL A 28 -11.53 -1.50 -3.72
N GLY A 29 -12.55 -1.71 -2.90
CA GLY A 29 -12.69 -1.09 -1.58
C GLY A 29 -13.47 0.23 -1.61
N THR A 30 -13.46 0.96 -0.50
CA THR A 30 -14.05 2.28 -0.38
C THR A 30 -13.26 3.32 -1.17
N ARG A 31 -13.87 4.47 -1.43
CA ARG A 31 -13.13 5.61 -2.00
C ARG A 31 -11.98 6.07 -1.10
N TYR A 32 -12.05 5.85 0.22
CA TYR A 32 -11.01 6.24 1.18
C TYR A 32 -9.87 5.21 1.24
N GLY A 33 -10.16 3.94 1.55
CA GLY A 33 -9.16 2.89 1.78
C GLY A 33 -8.90 1.97 0.58
N GLY A 34 -9.68 2.14 -0.52
CA GLY A 34 -9.58 1.31 -1.71
C GLY A 34 -8.44 1.72 -2.66
N TYR A 35 -8.11 0.79 -3.56
CA TYR A 35 -7.05 0.93 -4.56
C TYR A 35 -7.51 0.49 -5.95
N ASP A 36 -6.86 1.04 -6.98
CA ASP A 36 -7.08 0.66 -8.37
C ASP A 36 -6.14 -0.46 -8.76
N ILE A 37 -6.70 -1.59 -9.21
CA ILE A 37 -5.94 -2.81 -9.55
C ILE A 37 -6.14 -3.20 -11.02
N TYR A 38 -5.19 -3.94 -11.58
CA TYR A 38 -5.35 -4.68 -12.83
C TYR A 38 -5.89 -6.07 -12.51
N SER A 39 -7.14 -6.36 -12.93
CA SER A 39 -7.86 -7.56 -12.49
C SER A 39 -7.81 -8.75 -13.43
N ASN A 40 -7.38 -8.55 -14.69
CA ASN A 40 -7.52 -9.57 -15.76
C ASN A 40 -6.71 -10.86 -15.54
N SER A 41 -5.80 -10.89 -14.55
CA SER A 41 -4.95 -12.06 -14.27
C SER A 41 -5.06 -12.55 -12.81
N LEU A 42 -6.11 -12.13 -12.10
CA LEU A 42 -6.28 -12.48 -10.69
C LEU A 42 -7.22 -13.68 -10.54
N ASP A 43 -6.66 -14.77 -10.03
CA ASP A 43 -7.39 -15.96 -9.59
C ASP A 43 -6.81 -16.39 -8.26
N SER A 44 -7.60 -16.33 -7.20
CA SER A 44 -7.19 -16.62 -5.81
C SER A 44 -5.86 -15.97 -5.41
N PRO A 45 -5.71 -14.62 -5.59
CA PRO A 45 -4.42 -13.95 -5.45
C PRO A 45 -3.92 -13.94 -4.01
N VAL A 46 -2.60 -13.99 -3.86
CA VAL A 46 -1.91 -13.73 -2.59
C VAL A 46 -1.55 -12.26 -2.49
N ILE A 47 -1.99 -11.61 -1.42
CA ILE A 47 -1.83 -10.17 -1.21
C ILE A 47 -1.08 -9.90 0.10
N ILE A 48 -0.03 -9.10 0.03
CA ILE A 48 0.58 -8.45 1.19
C ILE A 48 0.03 -7.03 1.24
N SER A 49 -0.75 -6.70 2.29
CA SER A 49 -1.41 -5.41 2.47
C SER A 49 -0.81 -4.68 3.67
N CYS A 50 0.05 -3.69 3.42
CA CYS A 50 0.73 -2.92 4.46
C CYS A 50 0.00 -1.61 4.72
N GLY A 51 -0.33 -1.35 6.00
CA GLY A 51 -1.16 -0.22 6.42
C GLY A 51 -2.64 -0.55 6.34
N LEU A 52 -3.14 -1.34 7.30
CA LEU A 52 -4.57 -1.66 7.42
C LEU A 52 -5.37 -0.45 7.93
N GLY A 53 -4.81 0.29 8.89
CA GLY A 53 -5.51 1.39 9.54
C GLY A 53 -6.82 0.96 10.21
N GLU A 54 -7.87 1.69 9.90
CA GLU A 54 -9.25 1.40 10.33
C GLU A 54 -10.19 1.27 9.12
N ASP A 55 -9.65 0.84 7.96
CA ASP A 55 -10.44 0.54 6.75
C ASP A 55 -9.89 -0.71 6.05
N ALA A 56 -10.61 -1.82 6.16
CA ALA A 56 -10.28 -3.10 5.53
C ALA A 56 -11.09 -3.34 4.24
N SER A 57 -11.68 -2.30 3.65
CA SER A 57 -12.57 -2.47 2.49
C SER A 57 -11.86 -3.09 1.28
N PHE A 58 -10.62 -2.66 1.02
CA PHE A 58 -9.81 -3.27 -0.03
C PHE A 58 -9.59 -4.76 0.24
N ASP A 59 -9.16 -5.10 1.44
CA ASP A 59 -8.79 -6.47 1.82
C ASP A 59 -10.00 -7.41 1.77
N VAL A 60 -11.12 -6.97 2.35
CA VAL A 60 -12.39 -7.74 2.36
C VAL A 60 -12.94 -7.90 0.95
N ASP A 61 -12.94 -6.85 0.14
CA ASP A 61 -13.40 -6.92 -1.25
C ASP A 61 -12.53 -7.85 -2.11
N MET A 62 -11.22 -7.86 -1.91
CA MET A 62 -10.32 -8.79 -2.60
C MET A 62 -10.64 -10.25 -2.23
N ILE A 63 -10.93 -10.52 -0.96
CA ILE A 63 -11.35 -11.86 -0.53
C ILE A 63 -12.70 -12.23 -1.18
N ASN A 64 -13.68 -11.35 -1.10
CA ASN A 64 -15.03 -11.64 -1.59
C ASN A 64 -15.12 -11.78 -3.10
N ARG A 65 -14.39 -10.96 -3.87
CA ARG A 65 -14.45 -10.94 -5.34
C ARG A 65 -13.52 -11.94 -6.01
N TYR A 66 -12.37 -12.21 -5.39
CA TYR A 66 -11.29 -12.98 -6.03
C TYR A 66 -10.84 -14.20 -5.21
N ASN A 67 -11.50 -14.50 -4.09
CA ASN A 67 -11.07 -15.56 -3.17
C ASN A 67 -9.60 -15.37 -2.72
N ALA A 68 -9.19 -14.11 -2.49
CA ALA A 68 -7.82 -13.76 -2.16
C ALA A 68 -7.39 -14.30 -0.79
N LYS A 69 -6.08 -14.56 -0.65
CA LYS A 69 -5.42 -14.70 0.64
C LYS A 69 -4.71 -13.39 0.96
N VAL A 70 -5.13 -12.70 2.02
CA VAL A 70 -4.59 -11.41 2.44
C VAL A 70 -3.76 -11.57 3.70
N ILE A 71 -2.55 -11.02 3.68
CA ILE A 71 -1.67 -10.87 4.85
C ILE A 71 -1.59 -9.36 5.12
N ALA A 72 -2.42 -8.88 6.03
CA ALA A 72 -2.41 -7.48 6.46
C ALA A 72 -1.29 -7.25 7.49
N ILE A 73 -0.58 -6.12 7.35
CA ILE A 73 0.56 -5.78 8.20
C ILE A 73 0.37 -4.37 8.73
N ASP A 74 0.21 -4.24 10.05
CA ASP A 74 0.09 -2.94 10.71
C ASP A 74 0.39 -3.06 12.21
N PRO A 75 1.38 -2.32 12.76
CA PRO A 75 1.77 -2.41 14.15
C PRO A 75 0.93 -1.51 15.07
N THR A 76 0.07 -0.65 14.52
CA THR A 76 -0.57 0.40 15.30
C THR A 76 -1.63 -0.15 16.26
N PRO A 77 -1.72 0.36 17.50
CA PRO A 77 -2.71 -0.13 18.47
C PRO A 77 -4.15 -0.01 17.98
N ARG A 78 -4.45 1.01 17.16
CA ARG A 78 -5.79 1.22 16.57
C ARG A 78 -6.10 0.13 15.55
N SER A 79 -5.17 -0.15 14.66
CA SER A 79 -5.33 -1.19 13.64
C SER A 79 -5.46 -2.58 14.25
N ILE A 80 -4.67 -2.88 15.28
CA ILE A 80 -4.78 -4.16 16.01
C ILE A 80 -6.18 -4.31 16.63
N LYS A 81 -6.69 -3.27 17.29
CA LYS A 81 -8.03 -3.27 17.86
C LYS A 81 -9.09 -3.44 16.76
N TYR A 82 -8.93 -2.75 15.66
CA TYR A 82 -9.84 -2.81 14.52
C TYR A 82 -9.87 -4.21 13.91
N TYR A 83 -8.71 -4.81 13.60
CA TYR A 83 -8.63 -6.18 13.09
C TYR A 83 -9.26 -7.20 14.05
N ASN A 84 -9.01 -7.10 15.35
CA ASN A 84 -9.62 -7.98 16.33
C ASN A 84 -11.14 -7.87 16.34
N SER A 85 -11.69 -6.67 16.13
CA SER A 85 -13.13 -6.47 16.02
C SER A 85 -13.69 -7.07 14.72
N LEU A 86 -12.99 -6.97 13.61
CA LEU A 86 -13.34 -7.67 12.35
C LEU A 86 -13.32 -9.20 12.54
N LYS A 87 -12.27 -9.72 13.18
CA LYS A 87 -12.08 -11.15 13.43
C LYS A 87 -13.24 -11.77 14.19
N MET A 88 -13.82 -11.07 15.17
CA MET A 88 -15.03 -11.53 15.90
C MET A 88 -16.28 -11.66 15.01
N ARG A 89 -16.22 -11.11 13.80
CA ARG A 89 -17.31 -11.15 12.83
C ARG A 89 -17.02 -12.00 11.59
N PHE A 90 -15.88 -12.67 11.52
CA PHE A 90 -15.56 -13.58 10.41
C PHE A 90 -16.68 -14.62 10.22
N GLY A 91 -17.03 -14.90 8.97
CA GLY A 91 -18.14 -15.77 8.60
C GLY A 91 -19.53 -15.10 8.69
N LYS A 92 -19.64 -13.83 9.12
CA LYS A 92 -20.93 -13.14 9.26
C LYS A 92 -21.18 -12.22 8.06
N LYS A 93 -22.39 -12.30 7.52
CA LYS A 93 -22.86 -11.39 6.48
C LYS A 93 -23.05 -9.98 7.05
N GLY A 94 -22.59 -8.96 6.34
CA GLY A 94 -22.84 -7.56 6.60
C GLY A 94 -23.80 -6.95 5.60
N ALA A 95 -24.04 -5.65 5.68
CA ALA A 95 -24.90 -4.94 4.75
C ALA A 95 -24.34 -4.92 3.31
N GLY A 96 -23.02 -5.07 3.14
CA GLY A 96 -22.35 -5.16 1.85
C GLY A 96 -22.28 -3.86 1.04
N ASN A 97 -22.84 -2.77 1.58
CA ASN A 97 -22.81 -1.46 0.93
C ASN A 97 -21.76 -0.59 1.61
N TYR A 98 -20.68 -0.33 0.91
CA TYR A 98 -19.65 0.60 1.38
C TYR A 98 -20.10 2.03 1.14
N ASP A 99 -20.09 2.85 2.19
CA ASP A 99 -20.16 4.29 2.05
C ASP A 99 -18.85 4.79 1.40
N GLU A 100 -18.96 5.73 0.49
CA GLU A 100 -17.79 6.30 -0.20
C GLU A 100 -16.89 7.13 0.73
N SER A 101 -17.35 7.47 1.94
CA SER A 101 -16.68 8.41 2.84
C SER A 101 -15.50 7.84 3.64
N GLY A 102 -15.35 6.52 3.75
CA GLY A 102 -14.44 5.89 4.73
C GLY A 102 -15.03 5.88 6.15
N ASN A 103 -14.27 5.38 7.13
CA ASN A 103 -14.74 5.17 8.53
C ASN A 103 -15.98 4.27 8.63
N LEU A 104 -15.99 3.19 7.89
CA LEU A 104 -17.07 2.23 7.89
C LEU A 104 -17.25 1.59 9.27
N ASP A 105 -18.48 1.55 9.75
CA ASP A 105 -18.82 0.64 10.84
C ASP A 105 -18.56 -0.80 10.38
N ILE A 106 -17.97 -1.61 11.25
CA ILE A 106 -17.58 -3.00 10.95
C ILE A 106 -18.81 -3.84 10.52
N SER A 107 -20.02 -3.47 10.92
CA SER A 107 -21.26 -4.14 10.54
C SER A 107 -21.58 -4.05 9.04
N PHE A 108 -21.02 -3.10 8.32
CA PHE A 108 -21.22 -2.95 6.88
C PHE A 108 -20.42 -3.96 6.04
N TYR A 109 -19.28 -4.47 6.56
CA TYR A 109 -18.50 -5.46 5.84
C TYR A 109 -19.22 -6.79 5.70
N ASP A 110 -19.32 -7.29 4.47
CA ASP A 110 -19.69 -8.69 4.25
C ASP A 110 -18.48 -9.57 4.52
N LEU A 111 -18.47 -10.19 5.69
CA LEU A 111 -17.39 -11.07 6.14
C LEU A 111 -17.76 -12.55 6.00
N SER A 112 -18.82 -12.89 5.24
CA SER A 112 -19.32 -14.25 5.10
C SER A 112 -18.30 -15.23 4.49
N LEU A 113 -17.42 -14.76 3.62
CA LEU A 113 -16.31 -15.54 3.03
C LEU A 113 -14.98 -15.34 3.73
N VAL A 114 -14.89 -14.42 4.70
CA VAL A 114 -13.66 -14.09 5.41
C VAL A 114 -13.48 -15.02 6.61
N ASN A 115 -12.27 -15.55 6.77
CA ASN A 115 -11.87 -16.44 7.87
C ASN A 115 -10.39 -16.29 8.21
N GLU A 116 -9.92 -17.00 9.24
CA GLU A 116 -8.54 -16.94 9.73
C GLU A 116 -7.50 -17.54 8.76
N LEU A 117 -7.90 -18.25 7.71
CA LEU A 117 -7.01 -18.82 6.71
C LEU A 117 -6.76 -17.87 5.54
N ASN A 118 -7.74 -17.00 5.23
CA ASN A 118 -7.65 -16.08 4.10
C ASN A 118 -7.47 -14.61 4.49
N PHE A 119 -7.68 -14.22 5.78
CA PHE A 119 -7.35 -12.89 6.27
C PHE A 119 -6.44 -12.98 7.49
N LEU A 120 -5.15 -12.93 7.25
CA LEU A 120 -4.08 -13.02 8.25
C LEU A 120 -3.64 -11.61 8.68
N PHE A 121 -3.11 -11.48 9.90
CA PHE A 121 -2.64 -10.20 10.41
C PHE A 121 -1.28 -10.31 11.10
N GLU A 122 -0.37 -9.40 10.74
CA GLU A 122 0.93 -9.22 11.34
C GLU A 122 0.99 -7.91 12.13
N ASN A 123 1.10 -8.02 13.45
CA ASN A 123 1.31 -6.90 14.35
C ASN A 123 2.80 -6.50 14.36
N LYS A 124 3.33 -6.11 13.18
CA LYS A 124 4.70 -5.62 13.02
C LYS A 124 4.73 -4.46 12.04
N ALA A 125 5.75 -3.60 12.13
CA ALA A 125 5.98 -2.56 11.14
C ALA A 125 6.70 -3.17 9.94
N ILE A 126 6.14 -3.02 8.74
CA ILE A 126 6.86 -3.39 7.52
C ILE A 126 8.08 -2.47 7.35
N TRP A 127 9.26 -3.07 7.12
CA TRP A 127 10.52 -2.34 6.99
C TRP A 127 11.51 -3.06 6.08
N LYS A 128 12.66 -2.43 5.85
CA LYS A 128 13.74 -3.02 5.02
C LYS A 128 14.41 -4.26 5.63
N VAL A 129 14.36 -4.41 6.97
CA VAL A 129 14.91 -5.54 7.73
C VAL A 129 13.97 -5.89 8.88
N SER A 130 14.02 -7.16 9.33
CA SER A 130 13.20 -7.66 10.45
C SER A 130 13.88 -7.46 11.80
N ASP A 131 13.07 -7.61 12.85
CA ASP A 131 13.47 -7.70 14.26
C ASP A 131 14.22 -6.46 14.80
N GLU A 132 14.08 -5.32 14.12
CA GLU A 132 14.49 -4.01 14.61
C GLU A 132 13.34 -3.31 15.35
N ASN A 133 13.68 -2.36 16.22
CA ASN A 133 12.74 -1.46 16.86
C ASN A 133 12.60 -0.17 16.05
N LEU A 134 11.45 0.04 15.44
CA LEU A 134 11.13 1.23 14.64
C LEU A 134 10.26 2.20 15.44
N LYS A 135 10.67 3.47 15.49
CA LYS A 135 9.87 4.55 16.10
C LYS A 135 8.88 5.09 15.08
N LEU A 136 7.60 4.99 15.42
CA LEU A 136 6.48 5.54 14.66
C LEU A 136 5.90 6.71 15.44
N PHE A 137 5.95 7.92 14.87
CA PHE A 137 5.57 9.15 15.56
C PHE A 137 4.08 9.45 15.34
N TYR A 138 3.41 9.87 16.41
CA TYR A 138 2.02 10.29 16.35
C TYR A 138 1.86 11.59 15.56
N PRO A 139 0.79 11.76 14.78
CA PRO A 139 0.50 13.02 14.10
C PRO A 139 0.24 14.15 15.10
N ILE A 140 0.47 15.40 14.67
CA ILE A 140 0.17 16.59 15.49
C ILE A 140 -1.35 16.69 15.71
N ASN A 141 -2.13 16.47 14.65
CA ASN A 141 -3.58 16.41 14.74
C ASN A 141 -4.00 15.02 15.24
N LYS A 142 -4.64 14.97 16.41
CA LYS A 142 -5.09 13.72 17.06
C LYS A 142 -6.20 12.98 16.30
N GLU A 143 -6.88 13.65 15.37
CA GLU A 143 -7.90 13.04 14.50
C GLU A 143 -7.28 12.20 13.37
N HIS A 144 -6.03 12.48 13.00
CA HIS A 144 -5.30 11.65 12.05
C HIS A 144 -4.86 10.33 12.71
N ILE A 145 -5.06 9.25 11.99
CA ILE A 145 -4.82 7.88 12.48
C ILE A 145 -3.39 7.44 12.20
N SER A 146 -2.83 7.92 11.11
CA SER A 146 -1.57 7.44 10.54
C SER A 146 -0.36 7.84 11.37
N LEU A 147 0.43 6.84 11.79
CA LEU A 147 1.73 7.02 12.43
C LEU A 147 2.81 7.07 11.35
N SER A 148 3.74 8.02 11.45
CA SER A 148 4.79 8.23 10.44
C SER A 148 6.20 7.99 11.00
N ILE A 149 7.11 7.50 10.14
CA ILE A 149 8.55 7.47 10.48
C ILE A 149 9.17 8.89 10.48
N ASN A 150 8.46 9.88 9.94
CA ASN A 150 8.95 11.25 9.78
C ASN A 150 8.69 12.13 11.02
N LYS A 151 9.72 12.38 11.83
CA LYS A 151 9.64 13.23 13.01
C LYS A 151 9.20 14.68 12.76
N LYS A 152 9.42 15.23 11.55
CA LYS A 152 9.19 16.67 11.26
C LYS A 152 7.73 17.09 11.18
N LYS A 153 6.80 16.15 11.00
CA LYS A 153 5.36 16.41 10.86
C LYS A 153 4.54 15.87 12.02
N THR A 154 5.19 15.50 13.12
CA THR A 154 4.58 14.74 14.22
C THR A 154 4.80 15.44 15.54
N ASN A 155 4.03 15.08 16.56
CA ASN A 155 4.37 15.41 17.92
C ASN A 155 5.62 14.61 18.35
N GLN A 156 6.24 14.93 19.50
CA GLN A 156 7.43 14.22 19.95
C GLN A 156 7.14 12.82 20.49
N ASN A 157 5.85 12.47 20.67
CA ASN A 157 5.45 11.16 21.15
C ASN A 157 5.55 10.13 20.01
N TYR A 158 6.01 8.94 20.36
CA TYR A 158 6.17 7.84 19.41
C TYR A 158 5.74 6.53 20.05
N PHE A 159 5.35 5.61 19.18
CA PHE A 159 5.17 4.20 19.48
C PHE A 159 6.37 3.43 18.93
N VAL A 160 6.82 2.39 19.62
CA VAL A 160 7.90 1.51 19.16
C VAL A 160 7.29 0.21 18.68
N ALA A 161 7.51 -0.11 17.41
CA ALA A 161 7.05 -1.36 16.81
C ALA A 161 8.25 -2.23 16.41
N GLN A 162 8.11 -3.54 16.57
CA GLN A 162 9.03 -4.49 15.94
C GLN A 162 8.80 -4.53 14.44
N THR A 163 9.89 -4.66 13.68
CA THR A 163 9.83 -4.69 12.22
C THR A 163 9.75 -6.10 11.65
N ILE A 164 9.22 -6.19 10.42
CA ILE A 164 9.29 -7.36 9.57
C ILE A 164 9.59 -6.93 8.13
N SER A 165 10.44 -7.68 7.43
CA SER A 165 10.75 -7.40 6.02
C SER A 165 9.82 -8.18 5.07
N ILE A 166 9.68 -7.69 3.82
CA ILE A 166 8.95 -8.44 2.77
C ILE A 166 9.53 -9.84 2.61
N GLU A 167 10.87 -9.98 2.61
CA GLU A 167 11.53 -11.28 2.51
C GLU A 167 11.11 -12.25 3.61
N ASP A 168 11.02 -11.78 4.85
CA ASP A 168 10.65 -12.63 5.97
C ASP A 168 9.16 -12.96 6.01
N ILE A 169 8.30 -12.11 5.43
CA ILE A 169 6.91 -12.46 5.15
C ILE A 169 6.84 -13.61 4.14
N TYR A 170 7.60 -13.55 3.04
CA TYR A 170 7.67 -14.66 2.09
C TYR A 170 8.08 -15.96 2.77
N LYS A 171 9.13 -15.94 3.60
CA LYS A 171 9.60 -17.11 4.35
C LYS A 171 8.57 -17.61 5.34
N LYS A 172 8.00 -16.71 6.16
CA LYS A 172 7.05 -17.05 7.24
C LYS A 172 5.80 -17.75 6.72
N TYR A 173 5.28 -17.28 5.58
CA TYR A 173 4.06 -17.81 4.99
C TYR A 173 4.30 -18.80 3.86
N ASN A 174 5.56 -19.15 3.62
CA ASN A 174 6.00 -20.07 2.54
C ASN A 174 5.43 -19.65 1.18
N LEU A 175 5.61 -18.35 0.84
CA LEU A 175 5.08 -17.77 -0.40
C LEU A 175 6.11 -17.94 -1.52
N GLU A 176 5.69 -18.53 -2.64
CA GLU A 176 6.49 -18.59 -3.86
C GLU A 176 6.35 -17.32 -4.68
N GLU A 177 5.13 -16.78 -4.77
CA GLU A 177 4.80 -15.56 -5.48
C GLU A 177 3.75 -14.76 -4.70
N VAL A 178 3.78 -13.44 -4.88
CA VAL A 178 2.77 -12.50 -4.37
C VAL A 178 2.17 -11.78 -5.56
N ASP A 179 0.85 -11.78 -5.65
CA ASP A 179 0.14 -11.11 -6.75
C ASP A 179 0.09 -9.60 -6.53
N ILE A 180 -0.19 -9.16 -5.31
CA ILE A 180 -0.29 -7.74 -5.01
C ILE A 180 0.48 -7.40 -3.73
N LEU A 181 1.35 -6.39 -3.80
CA LEU A 181 1.90 -5.69 -2.65
C LEU A 181 1.29 -4.30 -2.58
N LYS A 182 0.47 -4.06 -1.55
CA LYS A 182 -0.05 -2.73 -1.20
C LYS A 182 0.85 -2.10 -0.14
N LEU A 183 1.28 -0.86 -0.38
CA LEU A 183 2.09 -0.07 0.55
C LEU A 183 1.43 1.28 0.82
N ASP A 184 0.92 1.44 2.04
CA ASP A 184 0.35 2.66 2.60
C ASP A 184 0.92 2.81 4.03
N VAL A 185 2.18 3.26 4.13
CA VAL A 185 3.01 3.10 5.34
C VAL A 185 3.70 4.39 5.81
N GLU A 186 3.14 5.52 5.40
CA GLU A 186 3.43 6.87 5.90
C GLU A 186 4.94 7.20 6.00
N GLY A 187 5.62 7.08 4.84
CA GLY A 187 6.99 7.52 4.65
C GLY A 187 8.05 6.42 4.64
N ALA A 188 7.67 5.15 4.82
CA ALA A 188 8.58 4.00 4.79
C ALA A 188 8.75 3.39 3.37
N GLU A 189 7.92 3.80 2.40
CA GLU A 189 7.82 3.20 1.06
C GLU A 189 9.17 3.11 0.35
N LEU A 190 9.97 4.19 0.41
CA LEU A 190 11.28 4.25 -0.23
C LEU A 190 12.20 3.11 0.21
N GLN A 191 12.37 2.94 1.52
CA GLN A 191 13.27 1.96 2.11
C GLN A 191 12.80 0.53 1.87
N ILE A 192 11.48 0.32 1.91
CA ILE A 192 10.87 -1.00 1.68
C ILE A 192 11.07 -1.41 0.22
N ILE A 193 10.74 -0.54 -0.73
CA ILE A 193 10.86 -0.82 -2.16
C ILE A 193 12.33 -1.03 -2.55
N GLU A 194 13.24 -0.17 -2.08
CA GLU A 194 14.67 -0.35 -2.38
C GLU A 194 15.20 -1.69 -1.86
N SER A 195 14.84 -2.09 -0.64
CA SER A 195 15.21 -3.39 -0.07
C SER A 195 14.61 -4.55 -0.87
N MET A 196 13.32 -4.45 -1.23
CA MET A 196 12.62 -5.44 -2.04
C MET A 196 13.30 -5.67 -3.40
N LEU A 197 13.61 -4.58 -4.13
CA LEU A 197 14.27 -4.66 -5.43
C LEU A 197 15.69 -5.22 -5.33
N GLN A 198 16.46 -4.84 -4.28
CA GLN A 198 17.80 -5.39 -4.03
C GLN A 198 17.78 -6.89 -3.76
N LYS A 199 16.75 -7.37 -3.08
CA LYS A 199 16.54 -8.80 -2.77
C LYS A 199 15.89 -9.58 -3.93
N LYS A 200 15.64 -8.92 -5.07
CA LYS A 200 15.01 -9.50 -6.27
C LYS A 200 13.62 -10.10 -5.98
N ILE A 201 12.85 -9.44 -5.13
CA ILE A 201 11.47 -9.81 -4.84
C ILE A 201 10.59 -8.93 -5.72
N TYR A 202 9.75 -9.53 -6.55
CA TYR A 202 8.97 -8.84 -7.57
C TYR A 202 7.51 -9.30 -7.55
N PRO A 203 6.64 -8.75 -6.67
CA PRO A 203 5.19 -8.98 -6.72
C PRO A 203 4.63 -8.63 -8.11
N LYS A 204 3.54 -9.28 -8.53
CA LYS A 204 2.95 -9.01 -9.87
C LYS A 204 2.45 -7.59 -10.01
N GLN A 205 1.87 -7.03 -8.94
CA GLN A 205 1.41 -5.65 -8.89
C GLN A 205 1.93 -4.94 -7.65
N LEU A 206 2.22 -3.64 -7.78
CA LEU A 206 2.54 -2.76 -6.66
C LEU A 206 1.49 -1.66 -6.61
N LEU A 207 0.83 -1.52 -5.46
CA LEU A 207 -0.11 -0.44 -5.15
C LEU A 207 0.57 0.43 -4.08
N ILE A 208 0.91 1.66 -4.42
CA ILE A 208 1.78 2.48 -3.56
C ILE A 208 1.20 3.87 -3.37
N GLU A 209 0.97 4.26 -2.11
CA GLU A 209 0.81 5.64 -1.72
C GLU A 209 2.18 6.22 -1.34
N PHE A 210 2.68 7.18 -2.12
CA PHE A 210 3.95 7.84 -1.82
C PHE A 210 3.75 9.09 -0.96
N ASP A 211 3.95 9.02 0.35
CA ASP A 211 3.85 10.19 1.25
C ASP A 211 4.81 11.33 0.84
N ILE A 212 5.99 10.96 0.33
CA ILE A 212 6.99 11.91 -0.17
C ILE A 212 6.46 12.81 -1.31
N ARG A 213 5.46 12.36 -2.09
CA ARG A 213 4.83 13.12 -3.19
C ARG A 213 4.08 14.35 -2.67
N ARG A 214 3.48 14.25 -1.48
CA ARG A 214 2.70 15.33 -0.86
C ARG A 214 3.56 16.54 -0.46
N THR A 215 4.89 16.42 -0.53
CA THR A 215 5.79 17.50 -0.14
C THR A 215 6.14 18.41 -1.32
N LYS A 216 6.27 19.73 -1.07
CA LYS A 216 6.74 20.70 -2.06
C LYS A 216 8.26 20.70 -2.24
N SER A 217 9.00 19.82 -1.55
CA SER A 217 10.47 19.76 -1.55
C SER A 217 11.01 19.23 -2.88
N ILE A 218 11.91 19.99 -3.53
CA ILE A 218 12.64 19.56 -4.73
C ILE A 218 13.42 18.27 -4.45
N LYS A 219 14.11 18.23 -3.31
CA LYS A 219 14.87 17.05 -2.87
C LYS A 219 13.98 15.79 -2.88
N ASN A 220 12.78 15.89 -2.34
CA ASN A 220 11.85 14.78 -2.26
C ASN A 220 11.35 14.36 -3.65
N LYS A 221 11.11 15.32 -4.55
CA LYS A 221 10.73 15.01 -5.94
C LYS A 221 11.85 14.29 -6.70
N ILE A 222 13.10 14.69 -6.48
CA ILE A 222 14.26 13.99 -7.07
C ILE A 222 14.37 12.56 -6.52
N ILE A 223 14.19 12.37 -5.22
CA ILE A 223 14.20 11.06 -4.58
C ILE A 223 13.10 10.17 -5.17
N LEU A 224 11.86 10.69 -5.24
CA LEU A 224 10.74 9.95 -5.83
C LEU A 224 11.00 9.58 -7.29
N SER A 225 11.52 10.52 -8.10
CA SER A 225 11.85 10.26 -9.50
C SER A 225 12.92 9.17 -9.66
N LYS A 226 13.94 9.18 -8.81
CA LYS A 226 14.97 8.13 -8.81
C LYS A 226 14.39 6.76 -8.45
N LEU A 227 13.53 6.70 -7.42
CA LEU A 227 12.87 5.47 -7.01
C LEU A 227 11.95 4.95 -8.12
N HIS A 228 11.13 5.84 -8.70
CA HIS A 228 10.26 5.52 -9.82
C HIS A 228 11.02 4.91 -10.99
N ASN A 229 12.16 5.51 -11.38
CA ASN A 229 13.00 4.96 -12.45
C ASN A 229 13.56 3.58 -12.10
N LYS A 230 13.90 3.29 -10.83
CA LYS A 230 14.30 1.95 -10.40
C LYS A 230 13.14 0.94 -10.51
N ILE A 231 11.93 1.35 -10.13
CA ILE A 231 10.72 0.52 -10.27
C ILE A 231 10.47 0.23 -11.76
N LEU A 232 10.58 1.23 -12.63
CA LEU A 232 10.36 1.09 -14.07
C LEU A 232 11.34 0.14 -14.79
N ILE A 233 12.42 -0.30 -14.15
CA ILE A 233 13.26 -1.37 -14.70
C ILE A 233 12.47 -2.68 -14.81
N TYR A 234 11.64 -2.97 -13.84
CA TYR A 234 10.93 -4.24 -13.68
C TYR A 234 9.41 -4.13 -13.90
N TYR A 235 8.87 -2.93 -13.81
CA TYR A 235 7.43 -2.67 -13.82
C TYR A 235 7.04 -1.64 -14.86
N SER A 236 5.78 -1.67 -15.29
CA SER A 236 5.10 -0.62 -16.03
C SER A 236 4.15 0.13 -15.09
N LEU A 237 4.13 1.46 -15.14
CA LEU A 237 3.13 2.27 -14.45
C LEU A 237 1.87 2.30 -15.31
N ILE A 238 0.74 1.81 -14.78
CA ILE A 238 -0.52 1.70 -15.52
C ILE A 238 -1.61 2.67 -15.03
N HIS A 239 -1.53 3.12 -13.77
CA HIS A 239 -2.52 4.05 -13.21
C HIS A 239 -1.95 4.94 -12.12
N ILE A 240 -2.50 6.13 -12.01
CA ILE A 240 -2.38 7.01 -10.84
C ILE A 240 -3.77 7.55 -10.57
N ASN A 241 -4.32 7.24 -9.41
CA ASN A 241 -5.65 7.71 -9.05
C ASN A 241 -5.69 9.18 -8.62
N THR A 242 -6.87 9.70 -8.34
CA THR A 242 -7.08 11.10 -7.95
C THR A 242 -6.44 11.46 -6.60
N LYS A 243 -6.27 10.50 -5.70
CA LYS A 243 -5.55 10.66 -4.43
C LYS A 243 -4.04 10.71 -4.64
N GLY A 244 -3.57 10.12 -5.73
CA GLY A 244 -2.18 10.03 -6.12
C GLY A 244 -1.50 8.73 -5.74
N ASP A 245 -2.27 7.67 -5.59
CA ASP A 245 -1.76 6.32 -5.41
C ASP A 245 -1.40 5.74 -6.77
N PHE A 246 -0.31 5.00 -6.81
CA PHE A 246 0.29 4.45 -8.02
C PHE A 246 -0.01 2.97 -8.14
N THR A 247 -0.42 2.54 -9.33
CA THR A 247 -0.54 1.13 -9.69
C THR A 247 0.50 0.76 -10.74
N TYR A 248 1.38 -0.17 -10.37
CA TYR A 248 2.36 -0.75 -11.28
C TYR A 248 2.06 -2.22 -11.52
N ILE A 249 2.33 -2.71 -12.74
CA ILE A 249 2.33 -4.14 -13.05
C ILE A 249 3.72 -4.59 -13.51
N ARG A 250 4.10 -5.81 -13.17
CA ARG A 250 5.39 -6.41 -13.58
C ARG A 250 5.43 -6.57 -15.11
N LYS A 251 6.58 -6.30 -15.71
CA LYS A 251 6.73 -6.21 -17.18
C LYS A 251 6.44 -7.50 -17.93
N ASP A 252 6.67 -8.66 -17.34
CA ASP A 252 6.31 -9.94 -17.97
C ASP A 252 4.80 -10.04 -18.20
N ILE A 253 3.98 -9.51 -17.29
CA ILE A 253 2.52 -9.45 -17.42
C ILE A 253 2.13 -8.43 -18.49
N SER A 254 2.73 -7.23 -18.47
CA SER A 254 2.42 -6.19 -19.45
C SER A 254 2.87 -6.57 -20.87
N LEU A 255 3.98 -7.27 -21.03
CA LEU A 255 4.47 -7.73 -22.33
C LEU A 255 3.69 -8.92 -22.86
N ALA A 256 3.19 -9.82 -22.01
CA ALA A 256 2.34 -10.93 -22.43
C ALA A 256 1.01 -10.46 -23.03
N TRP A 257 0.52 -9.31 -22.58
CA TRP A 257 -0.74 -8.73 -23.08
C TRP A 257 -0.58 -8.01 -24.43
N LYS A 258 0.65 -7.59 -24.79
CA LYS A 258 0.96 -6.91 -26.07
C LYS A 258 1.23 -7.88 -27.24
N LYS A 259 1.21 -9.19 -27.01
CA LYS A 259 1.33 -10.26 -28.03
C LYS A 259 -0.04 -10.80 -28.39
#